data_cf434ef52650fb9973cf2cb5dd335dc2
#
_entry.id   cf434ef52650fb9973cf2cb5dd335dc2
#
_cell.length_a   1.000
_cell.length_b   1.000
_cell.length_c   1.000
_cell.angle_alpha   90.00
_cell.angle_beta   90.00
_cell.angle_gamma   90.00
#
_symmetry.space_group_name_H-M   'P 1'
#
loop_
_entity.id
_entity.type
_entity.pdbx_description
1 polymer ?
#
loop_
_entity_poly.entity_id
_entity_poly.type
_entity_poly.pdbx_seq_one_letter_code
_entity_poly.pdbx_strand_id
1 'polypeptide(L)'
;KSPQYEFSLISDVVQKFALSHPEIGFNLSHDGRTIFKTRGNGSLLEVLMQIYGRDTAKTAIQLDGSDNDYKISGYAMQPQFNRATKYYMLMYINGRMIRNYHLQKAIMDAYSHYLPKERYPIVVMNMEMDAQLVDVNVHPSKWEIRLSKEKQLEKLVYETISEALKNQLQVPEVKKSELKKEKVEIQEFDFTYEREEPVKKLHDDINDSFVHPQNNPEPIIEDIPLPAPKEIKKEKPVI
;
A
#
# COMPACT_ATOMS: atom_id res chain seq x y z
N LYS A 1 -29.58 2.51 5.50
CA LYS A 1 -28.23 1.93 5.30
C LYS A 1 -28.15 0.65 6.10
N SER A 2 -27.40 -0.37 5.63
CA SER A 2 -27.29 -1.64 6.37
C SER A 2 -26.30 -1.49 7.54
N PRO A 3 -26.48 -2.25 8.63
CA PRO A 3 -25.53 -2.25 9.75
C PRO A 3 -24.09 -2.60 9.32
N GLN A 4 -23.95 -3.50 8.36
CA GLN A 4 -22.64 -3.86 7.79
C GLN A 4 -21.94 -2.69 7.10
N TYR A 5 -22.71 -1.88 6.35
CA TYR A 5 -22.19 -0.68 5.71
C TYR A 5 -21.71 0.36 6.74
N GLU A 6 -22.52 0.61 7.76
CA GLU A 6 -22.13 1.54 8.84
C GLU A 6 -20.87 1.05 9.57
N PHE A 7 -20.78 -0.26 9.82
CA PHE A 7 -19.60 -0.85 10.43
C PHE A 7 -18.34 -0.69 9.55
N SER A 8 -18.48 -0.85 8.22
CA SER A 8 -17.35 -0.66 7.30
C SER A 8 -16.81 0.79 7.35
N LEU A 9 -17.70 1.77 7.46
CA LEU A 9 -17.29 3.17 7.60
C LEU A 9 -16.59 3.45 8.95
N ILE A 10 -17.10 2.85 10.04
CA ILE A 10 -16.46 2.96 11.35
C ILE A 10 -15.06 2.35 11.31
N SER A 11 -14.94 1.16 10.72
CA SER A 11 -13.65 0.46 10.58
C SER A 11 -12.64 1.29 9.78
N ASP A 12 -13.06 1.88 8.66
CA ASP A 12 -12.23 2.76 7.83
C ASP A 12 -11.73 3.98 8.62
N VAL A 13 -12.59 4.60 9.40
CA VAL A 13 -12.22 5.75 10.25
C VAL A 13 -11.21 5.34 11.32
N VAL A 14 -11.45 4.23 12.03
CA VAL A 14 -10.54 3.74 13.09
C VAL A 14 -9.18 3.38 12.51
N GLN A 15 -9.13 2.72 11.35
CA GLN A 15 -7.88 2.38 10.66
C GLN A 15 -7.09 3.63 10.27
N LYS A 16 -7.75 4.66 9.76
CA LYS A 16 -7.10 5.93 9.40
C LYS A 16 -6.54 6.67 10.61
N PHE A 17 -7.25 6.63 11.75
CA PHE A 17 -6.70 7.16 13.00
C PHE A 17 -5.50 6.34 13.50
N ALA A 18 -5.54 5.03 13.41
CA ALA A 18 -4.42 4.19 13.80
C ALA A 18 -3.17 4.44 12.94
N LEU A 19 -3.35 4.74 11.65
CA LEU A 19 -2.24 5.11 10.74
C LEU A 19 -1.64 6.48 11.05
N SER A 20 -2.45 7.44 11.55
CA SER A 20 -1.94 8.75 11.95
C SER A 20 -1.34 8.77 13.36
N HIS A 21 -1.73 7.81 14.21
CA HIS A 21 -1.33 7.72 15.61
C HIS A 21 -0.87 6.30 15.97
N PRO A 22 0.26 5.83 15.41
CA PRO A 22 0.76 4.49 15.67
C PRO A 22 1.20 4.28 17.14
N GLU A 23 1.40 5.37 17.91
CA GLU A 23 1.68 5.39 19.34
C GLU A 23 0.44 5.08 20.21
N ILE A 24 -0.76 5.08 19.62
CA ILE A 24 -2.00 4.78 20.33
C ILE A 24 -2.45 3.36 19.99
N GLY A 25 -2.80 2.59 21.04
CA GLY A 25 -3.39 1.27 20.89
C GLY A 25 -4.88 1.36 20.58
N PHE A 26 -5.29 0.84 19.42
CA PHE A 26 -6.69 0.74 19.00
C PHE A 26 -7.19 -0.68 19.15
N ASN A 27 -8.43 -0.85 19.58
CA ASN A 27 -9.13 -2.13 19.58
C ASN A 27 -10.56 -1.93 19.07
N LEU A 28 -10.86 -2.47 17.91
CA LEU A 28 -12.19 -2.44 17.31
C LEU A 28 -12.79 -3.84 17.34
N SER A 29 -13.94 -3.99 17.99
CA SER A 29 -14.68 -5.25 18.07
C SER A 29 -16.09 -5.09 17.48
N HIS A 30 -16.61 -6.15 16.85
CA HIS A 30 -17.96 -6.23 16.32
C HIS A 30 -18.54 -7.60 16.64
N ASP A 31 -19.74 -7.65 17.18
CA ASP A 31 -20.45 -8.87 17.60
C ASP A 31 -19.56 -9.82 18.45
N GLY A 32 -18.83 -9.26 19.42
CA GLY A 32 -17.95 -10.02 20.31
C GLY A 32 -16.63 -10.51 19.69
N ARG A 33 -16.37 -10.18 18.41
CA ARG A 33 -15.13 -10.54 17.71
C ARG A 33 -14.24 -9.31 17.53
N THR A 34 -12.94 -9.46 17.80
CA THR A 34 -11.96 -8.41 17.50
C THR A 34 -11.70 -8.41 16.00
N ILE A 35 -11.98 -7.27 15.37
CA ILE A 35 -11.79 -7.05 13.92
C ILE A 35 -10.43 -6.42 13.64
N PHE A 36 -10.02 -5.46 14.49
CA PHE A 36 -8.79 -4.72 14.32
C PHE A 36 -8.19 -4.38 15.68
N LYS A 37 -6.89 -4.61 15.83
CA LYS A 37 -6.18 -4.29 17.08
C LYS A 37 -4.74 -3.88 16.78
N THR A 38 -4.30 -2.72 17.34
CA THR A 38 -2.92 -2.25 17.32
C THR A 38 -2.32 -2.21 18.71
N ARG A 39 -0.99 -2.23 18.80
CA ARG A 39 -0.28 -2.26 20.09
C ARG A 39 -0.04 -0.86 20.68
N GLY A 40 -0.01 0.19 19.83
CA GLY A 40 0.33 1.54 20.28
C GLY A 40 1.81 1.70 20.63
N ASN A 41 2.69 1.02 19.90
CA ASN A 41 4.14 1.04 20.12
C ASN A 41 4.91 2.04 19.23
N GLY A 42 4.20 2.89 18.50
CA GLY A 42 4.77 3.87 17.57
C GLY A 42 5.19 3.30 16.22
N SER A 43 5.03 1.99 15.99
CA SER A 43 5.41 1.36 14.72
C SER A 43 4.32 1.48 13.67
N LEU A 44 4.44 2.45 12.75
CA LEU A 44 3.53 2.58 11.61
C LEU A 44 3.55 1.33 10.73
N LEU A 45 4.70 0.66 10.60
CA LEU A 45 4.82 -0.58 9.83
C LEU A 45 3.95 -1.71 10.42
N GLU A 46 3.89 -1.85 11.75
CA GLU A 46 2.99 -2.83 12.39
C GLU A 46 1.51 -2.51 12.12
N VAL A 47 1.13 -1.23 12.14
CA VAL A 47 -0.23 -0.82 11.81
C VAL A 47 -0.55 -1.15 10.34
N LEU A 48 0.38 -0.90 9.42
CA LEU A 48 0.25 -1.27 8.01
C LEU A 48 0.08 -2.78 7.82
N MET A 49 0.82 -3.61 8.60
CA MET A 49 0.67 -5.07 8.58
C MET A 49 -0.74 -5.52 9.00
N GLN A 50 -1.35 -4.84 9.95
CA GLN A 50 -2.71 -5.15 10.41
C GLN A 50 -3.78 -4.78 9.37
N ILE A 51 -3.57 -3.68 8.63
CA ILE A 51 -4.57 -3.14 7.69
C ILE A 51 -4.43 -3.77 6.30
N TYR A 52 -3.20 -3.84 5.78
CA TYR A 52 -2.93 -4.26 4.39
C TYR A 52 -2.39 -5.69 4.26
N GLY A 53 -2.15 -6.36 5.39
CA GLY A 53 -1.57 -7.70 5.43
C GLY A 53 -0.05 -7.69 5.43
N ARG A 54 0.53 -8.84 5.87
CA ARG A 54 1.98 -9.00 6.03
C ARG A 54 2.75 -8.85 4.72
N ASP A 55 2.23 -9.43 3.65
CA ASP A 55 2.97 -9.47 2.38
C ASP A 55 3.08 -8.09 1.77
N THR A 56 2.00 -7.30 1.81
CA THR A 56 2.02 -5.90 1.38
C THR A 56 2.98 -5.07 2.23
N ALA A 57 2.90 -5.21 3.55
CA ALA A 57 3.71 -4.39 4.47
C ALA A 57 5.21 -4.77 4.45
N LYS A 58 5.57 -6.03 4.19
CA LYS A 58 6.99 -6.43 4.02
C LYS A 58 7.68 -5.74 2.84
N THR A 59 6.91 -5.35 1.85
CA THR A 59 7.40 -4.65 0.66
C THR A 59 7.24 -3.14 0.76
N ALA A 60 6.83 -2.63 1.93
CA ALA A 60 6.71 -1.22 2.17
C ALA A 60 8.08 -0.53 2.11
N ILE A 61 8.14 0.53 1.34
CA ILE A 61 9.32 1.36 1.14
C ILE A 61 9.21 2.53 2.10
N GLN A 62 10.17 2.68 2.99
CA GLN A 62 10.20 3.79 3.92
C GLN A 62 10.41 5.10 3.18
N LEU A 63 9.61 6.10 3.53
CA LEU A 63 9.75 7.47 3.07
C LEU A 63 10.41 8.29 4.17
N ASP A 64 11.47 9.00 3.80
CA ASP A 64 12.16 9.96 4.66
C ASP A 64 12.70 11.09 3.78
N GLY A 65 12.10 12.25 3.91
CA GLY A 65 12.49 13.43 3.14
C GLY A 65 12.32 14.69 3.98
N SER A 66 13.22 15.62 3.84
CA SER A 66 13.11 16.89 4.56
C SER A 66 13.75 18.03 3.79
N ASP A 67 13.21 19.21 4.00
CA ASP A 67 13.83 20.47 3.63
C ASP A 67 13.78 21.46 4.83
N ASN A 68 13.94 22.75 4.56
CA ASN A 68 13.96 23.77 5.63
C ASN A 68 12.59 23.97 6.32
N ASP A 69 11.50 23.66 5.63
CA ASP A 69 10.14 23.97 6.09
C ASP A 69 9.32 22.70 6.37
N TYR A 70 9.69 21.57 5.78
CA TYR A 70 8.91 20.35 5.76
C TYR A 70 9.74 19.11 6.10
N LYS A 71 9.10 18.18 6.80
CA LYS A 71 9.64 16.86 7.03
C LYS A 71 8.58 15.82 6.63
N ILE A 72 8.97 14.89 5.77
CA ILE A 72 8.11 13.80 5.29
C ILE A 72 8.59 12.50 5.91
N SER A 73 7.64 11.73 6.45
CA SER A 73 7.86 10.38 6.94
C SER A 73 6.70 9.47 6.56
N GLY A 74 6.93 8.17 6.51
CA GLY A 74 5.87 7.21 6.21
C GLY A 74 6.31 6.05 5.36
N TYR A 75 5.38 5.49 4.59
CA TYR A 75 5.63 4.34 3.72
C TYR A 75 4.88 4.45 2.40
N ALA A 76 5.55 4.01 1.33
CA ALA A 76 5.00 3.80 0.01
C ALA A 76 5.05 2.30 -0.31
N MET A 77 3.98 1.73 -0.87
CA MET A 77 3.98 0.32 -1.23
C MET A 77 4.56 0.13 -2.63
N GLN A 78 5.17 -1.04 -2.85
CA GLN A 78 5.65 -1.39 -4.19
C GLN A 78 4.50 -1.36 -5.22
N PRO A 79 4.78 -1.01 -6.49
CA PRO A 79 3.76 -0.80 -7.53
C PRO A 79 2.85 -2.00 -7.79
N GLN A 80 3.29 -3.21 -7.49
CA GLN A 80 2.49 -4.43 -7.63
C GLN A 80 1.25 -4.44 -6.71
N PHE A 81 1.29 -3.71 -5.58
CA PHE A 81 0.18 -3.59 -4.62
C PHE A 81 -0.67 -2.34 -4.90
N ASN A 82 -0.98 -2.08 -6.16
CA ASN A 82 -1.81 -0.95 -6.55
C ASN A 82 -3.32 -1.18 -6.31
N ARG A 83 -4.10 -0.11 -6.41
CA ARG A 83 -5.54 -0.11 -6.20
C ARG A 83 -6.28 0.57 -7.36
N ALA A 84 -7.58 0.29 -7.51
CA ALA A 84 -8.42 0.92 -8.52
C ALA A 84 -8.83 2.35 -8.14
N THR A 85 -8.67 2.76 -6.89
CA THR A 85 -9.10 4.06 -6.39
C THR A 85 -7.98 4.81 -5.68
N LYS A 86 -8.04 6.15 -5.72
CA LYS A 86 -7.10 7.05 -5.04
C LYS A 86 -7.27 7.11 -3.50
N TYR A 87 -8.22 6.35 -2.95
CA TYR A 87 -8.54 6.34 -1.52
C TYR A 87 -7.38 5.89 -0.63
N TYR A 88 -6.42 5.17 -1.20
CA TYR A 88 -5.28 4.59 -0.50
C TYR A 88 -4.03 5.48 -0.49
N MET A 89 -4.12 6.68 -1.06
CA MET A 89 -3.11 7.72 -0.88
C MET A 89 -3.50 8.56 0.32
N LEU A 90 -3.06 8.12 1.51
CA LEU A 90 -3.36 8.75 2.79
C LEU A 90 -2.26 9.77 3.13
N MET A 91 -2.66 11.01 3.29
CA MET A 91 -1.77 12.12 3.59
C MET A 91 -2.20 12.77 4.89
N TYR A 92 -1.23 12.98 5.76
CA TYR A 92 -1.42 13.63 7.06
C TYR A 92 -0.50 14.85 7.16
N ILE A 93 -0.99 15.94 7.73
CA ILE A 93 -0.21 17.10 8.11
C ILE A 93 -0.34 17.29 9.62
N ASN A 94 0.78 17.22 10.33
CA ASN A 94 0.82 17.31 11.79
C ASN A 94 -0.22 16.39 12.45
N GLY A 95 -0.35 15.13 11.97
CA GLY A 95 -1.30 14.13 12.44
C GLY A 95 -2.73 14.25 11.91
N ARG A 96 -3.08 15.33 11.19
CA ARG A 96 -4.40 15.53 10.60
C ARG A 96 -4.48 14.98 9.18
N MET A 97 -5.44 14.12 8.90
CA MET A 97 -5.71 13.63 7.55
C MET A 97 -6.21 14.78 6.66
N ILE A 98 -5.61 14.90 5.48
CA ILE A 98 -5.93 15.90 4.48
C ILE A 98 -6.21 15.27 3.12
N ARG A 99 -6.87 16.06 2.26
CA ARG A 99 -7.02 15.80 0.83
C ARG A 99 -6.50 17.00 0.08
N ASN A 100 -5.48 16.79 -0.71
CA ASN A 100 -4.92 17.84 -1.57
C ASN A 100 -4.61 17.24 -2.94
N TYR A 101 -5.20 17.84 -3.97
CA TYR A 101 -5.08 17.37 -5.34
C TYR A 101 -3.65 17.47 -5.87
N HIS A 102 -2.94 18.54 -5.55
CA HIS A 102 -1.57 18.77 -6.04
C HIS A 102 -0.58 17.76 -5.45
N LEU A 103 -0.71 17.48 -4.16
CA LEU A 103 0.10 16.44 -3.50
C LEU A 103 -0.24 15.04 -4.02
N GLN A 104 -1.53 14.73 -4.26
CA GLN A 104 -1.92 13.47 -4.90
C GLN A 104 -1.33 13.35 -6.29
N LYS A 105 -1.30 14.44 -7.06
CA LYS A 105 -0.68 14.46 -8.38
C LYS A 105 0.84 14.22 -8.27
N ALA A 106 1.53 14.87 -7.35
CA ALA A 106 2.97 14.64 -7.11
C ALA A 106 3.27 13.17 -6.80
N ILE A 107 2.44 12.51 -5.96
CA ILE A 107 2.54 11.06 -5.70
C ILE A 107 2.36 10.26 -7.00
N MET A 108 1.33 10.56 -7.78
CA MET A 108 1.07 9.86 -9.04
C MET A 108 2.18 10.05 -10.08
N ASP A 109 2.72 11.26 -10.17
CA ASP A 109 3.82 11.59 -11.08
C ASP A 109 5.10 10.80 -10.70
N ALA A 110 5.38 10.63 -9.42
CA ALA A 110 6.49 9.80 -8.92
C ALA A 110 6.34 8.31 -9.27
N TYR A 111 5.11 7.82 -9.31
CA TYR A 111 4.79 6.43 -9.67
C TYR A 111 4.52 6.22 -11.17
N SER A 112 4.55 7.27 -12.01
CA SER A 112 4.06 7.25 -13.39
C SER A 112 4.70 6.16 -14.27
N HIS A 113 5.98 5.84 -14.04
CA HIS A 113 6.71 4.81 -14.80
C HIS A 113 6.52 3.38 -14.26
N TYR A 114 5.87 3.23 -13.12
CA TYR A 114 5.78 1.95 -12.40
C TYR A 114 4.36 1.40 -12.34
N LEU A 115 3.34 2.25 -12.53
CA LEU A 115 1.94 1.85 -12.42
C LEU A 115 1.27 1.69 -13.79
N PRO A 116 0.40 0.69 -13.95
CA PRO A 116 -0.52 0.63 -15.08
C PRO A 116 -1.46 1.85 -15.10
N LYS A 117 -2.05 2.13 -16.25
CA LYS A 117 -3.08 3.19 -16.39
C LYS A 117 -4.24 2.93 -15.44
N GLU A 118 -4.80 4.00 -14.88
CA GLU A 118 -5.97 3.97 -13.98
C GLU A 118 -5.75 3.18 -12.67
N ARG A 119 -4.50 2.98 -12.29
CA ARG A 119 -4.15 2.37 -11.01
C ARG A 119 -3.46 3.37 -10.11
N TYR A 120 -3.68 3.21 -8.81
CA TYR A 120 -3.24 4.14 -7.77
C TYR A 120 -2.35 3.42 -6.74
N PRO A 121 -1.29 4.07 -6.26
CA PRO A 121 -0.42 3.47 -5.26
C PRO A 121 -1.09 3.48 -3.88
N ILE A 122 -0.61 2.61 -3.00
CA ILE A 122 -0.88 2.71 -1.57
C ILE A 122 0.28 3.51 -0.96
N VAL A 123 -0.03 4.67 -0.41
CA VAL A 123 0.93 5.55 0.27
C VAL A 123 0.32 6.03 1.57
N VAL A 124 1.08 5.95 2.65
CA VAL A 124 0.75 6.54 3.94
C VAL A 124 1.87 7.47 4.33
N MET A 125 1.61 8.75 4.32
CA MET A 125 2.63 9.80 4.46
C MET A 125 2.20 10.83 5.50
N ASN A 126 3.07 11.08 6.48
CA ASN A 126 2.95 12.18 7.42
C ASN A 126 3.91 13.29 7.02
N MET A 127 3.41 14.51 7.00
CA MET A 127 4.16 15.73 6.72
C MET A 127 4.12 16.62 7.96
N GLU A 128 5.27 16.89 8.51
CA GLU A 128 5.43 17.80 9.64
C GLU A 128 5.91 19.15 9.14
N MET A 129 5.29 20.21 9.65
CA MET A 129 5.62 21.58 9.29
C MET A 129 5.15 22.57 10.37
N ASP A 130 5.67 23.81 10.30
CA ASP A 130 5.19 24.88 11.16
C ASP A 130 3.71 25.18 10.89
N ALA A 131 2.93 25.37 11.97
CA ALA A 131 1.52 25.67 11.89
C ALA A 131 1.22 26.97 11.11
N GLN A 132 2.16 27.91 11.05
CA GLN A 132 2.03 29.15 10.27
C GLN A 132 2.03 28.93 8.76
N LEU A 133 2.53 27.78 8.28
CA LEU A 133 2.53 27.43 6.86
C LEU A 133 1.21 26.82 6.39
N VAL A 134 0.29 26.50 7.31
CA VAL A 134 -0.96 25.79 7.05
C VAL A 134 -2.16 26.57 7.51
N ASP A 135 -3.06 26.88 6.61
CA ASP A 135 -4.40 27.35 6.94
C ASP A 135 -5.41 26.19 6.81
N VAL A 136 -5.94 25.75 7.94
CA VAL A 136 -6.91 24.65 8.03
C VAL A 136 -8.36 25.14 7.92
N ASN A 137 -8.59 26.43 8.10
CA ASN A 137 -9.94 27.02 8.13
C ASN A 137 -10.45 27.40 6.73
N VAL A 138 -10.25 26.54 5.75
CA VAL A 138 -10.64 26.77 4.35
C VAL A 138 -12.03 26.19 4.03
N HIS A 139 -12.37 25.03 4.61
CA HIS A 139 -13.61 24.31 4.37
C HIS A 139 -14.19 23.75 5.67
N PRO A 140 -15.55 23.69 5.84
CA PRO A 140 -16.17 23.16 7.07
C PRO A 140 -15.73 21.74 7.42
N SER A 141 -15.49 20.87 6.43
CA SER A 141 -14.99 19.50 6.66
C SER A 141 -13.54 19.45 7.12
N LYS A 142 -12.77 20.55 6.97
CA LYS A 142 -11.35 20.67 7.33
C LYS A 142 -10.43 19.60 6.71
N TRP A 143 -10.86 18.98 5.63
CA TRP A 143 -10.04 18.07 4.85
C TRP A 143 -9.22 18.79 3.80
N GLU A 144 -9.70 19.95 3.37
CA GLU A 144 -8.99 20.84 2.48
C GLU A 144 -8.24 21.89 3.29
N ILE A 145 -7.02 22.11 2.92
CA ILE A 145 -6.12 23.05 3.58
C ILE A 145 -5.49 23.96 2.52
N ARG A 146 -5.07 25.13 2.94
CA ARG A 146 -4.22 26.00 2.13
C ARG A 146 -2.80 25.97 2.68
N LEU A 147 -1.85 25.76 1.80
CA LEU A 147 -0.42 25.73 2.11
C LEU A 147 0.26 26.97 1.56
N SER A 148 1.06 27.66 2.38
CA SER A 148 1.76 28.90 1.97
C SER A 148 2.82 28.64 0.90
N LYS A 149 3.52 27.46 0.96
CA LYS A 149 4.60 27.07 0.04
C LYS A 149 4.28 25.73 -0.65
N GLU A 150 3.07 25.57 -1.17
CA GLU A 150 2.55 24.32 -1.70
C GLU A 150 3.47 23.70 -2.77
N LYS A 151 3.97 24.48 -3.72
CA LYS A 151 4.87 24.00 -4.78
C LYS A 151 6.19 23.40 -4.25
N GLN A 152 6.70 23.94 -3.15
CA GLN A 152 7.89 23.39 -2.50
C GLN A 152 7.60 22.02 -1.90
N LEU A 153 6.45 21.87 -1.23
CA LEU A 153 6.01 20.58 -0.68
C LEU A 153 5.70 19.55 -1.79
N GLU A 154 5.05 19.98 -2.89
CA GLU A 154 4.81 19.11 -4.06
C GLU A 154 6.13 18.52 -4.59
N LYS A 155 7.14 19.37 -4.75
CA LYS A 155 8.47 18.96 -5.23
C LYS A 155 9.11 17.98 -4.25
N LEU A 156 9.10 18.28 -2.96
CA LEU A 156 9.67 17.42 -1.93
C LEU A 156 8.98 16.04 -1.89
N VAL A 157 7.63 16.00 -1.99
CA VAL A 157 6.87 14.76 -2.06
C VAL A 157 7.28 13.93 -3.28
N TYR A 158 7.36 14.55 -4.45
CA TYR A 158 7.78 13.87 -5.68
C TYR A 158 9.19 13.31 -5.56
N GLU A 159 10.15 14.09 -5.08
CA GLU A 159 11.55 13.70 -4.94
C GLU A 159 11.71 12.56 -3.92
N THR A 160 11.09 12.70 -2.74
CA THR A 160 11.14 11.67 -1.68
C THR A 160 10.63 10.31 -2.17
N ILE A 161 9.49 10.29 -2.86
CA ILE A 161 8.91 9.04 -3.35
C ILE A 161 9.74 8.49 -4.52
N SER A 162 10.17 9.35 -5.44
CA SER A 162 10.97 8.94 -6.62
C SER A 162 12.29 8.32 -6.20
N GLU A 163 12.98 8.90 -5.23
CA GLU A 163 14.23 8.37 -4.69
C GLU A 163 14.01 7.04 -3.98
N ALA A 164 12.97 6.96 -3.14
CA ALA A 164 12.63 5.74 -2.42
C ALA A 164 12.33 4.58 -3.39
N LEU A 165 11.55 4.83 -4.45
CA LEU A 165 11.24 3.85 -5.49
C LEU A 165 12.49 3.43 -6.26
N LYS A 166 13.34 4.38 -6.67
CA LYS A 166 14.58 4.08 -7.39
C LYS A 166 15.51 3.20 -6.55
N ASN A 167 15.72 3.55 -5.30
CA ASN A 167 16.62 2.81 -4.41
C ASN A 167 16.14 1.37 -4.15
N GLN A 168 14.82 1.17 -4.03
CA GLN A 168 14.24 -0.14 -3.74
C GLN A 168 14.06 -1.01 -4.98
N LEU A 169 13.76 -0.41 -6.14
CA LEU A 169 13.46 -1.14 -7.37
C LEU A 169 14.67 -1.26 -8.31
N GLN A 170 15.75 -0.55 -8.06
CA GLN A 170 17.01 -0.86 -8.72
C GLN A 170 17.46 -2.22 -8.21
N VAL A 171 17.28 -3.24 -9.05
CA VAL A 171 17.97 -4.52 -8.90
C VAL A 171 19.45 -4.17 -8.72
N PRO A 172 20.13 -4.62 -7.65
CA PRO A 172 21.56 -4.41 -7.56
C PRO A 172 22.17 -4.98 -8.84
N GLU A 173 22.79 -4.11 -9.65
CA GLU A 173 23.67 -4.61 -10.70
C GLU A 173 24.63 -5.56 -10.00
N VAL A 174 24.44 -6.84 -10.20
CA VAL A 174 25.42 -7.84 -9.82
C VAL A 174 26.66 -7.42 -10.58
N LYS A 175 27.55 -6.68 -9.90
CA LYS A 175 28.91 -6.51 -10.39
C LYS A 175 29.32 -7.92 -10.74
N LYS A 176 29.45 -8.22 -12.04
CA LYS A 176 30.10 -9.43 -12.49
C LYS A 176 31.45 -9.41 -11.84
N SER A 177 31.55 -9.96 -10.62
CA SER A 177 32.81 -10.38 -10.09
C SER A 177 33.34 -11.29 -11.17
N GLU A 178 34.47 -10.93 -11.73
CA GLU A 178 35.21 -11.78 -12.65
C GLU A 178 35.37 -13.13 -11.94
N LEU A 179 34.47 -14.04 -12.24
CA LEU A 179 34.65 -15.45 -11.93
C LEU A 179 35.88 -15.83 -12.71
N LYS A 180 37.05 -15.84 -12.06
CA LYS A 180 38.22 -16.55 -12.53
C LYS A 180 37.70 -17.92 -12.92
N LYS A 181 37.72 -18.19 -14.22
CA LYS A 181 37.49 -19.52 -14.76
C LYS A 181 38.60 -20.39 -14.24
N GLU A 182 38.43 -20.99 -13.07
CA GLU A 182 39.18 -22.18 -12.72
C GLU A 182 38.75 -23.21 -13.74
N LYS A 183 39.73 -23.69 -14.51
CA LYS A 183 39.56 -24.81 -15.40
C LYS A 183 39.25 -26.02 -14.48
N VAL A 184 37.96 -26.34 -14.36
CA VAL A 184 37.56 -27.63 -13.83
C VAL A 184 37.91 -28.66 -14.89
N GLU A 185 38.92 -29.47 -14.65
CA GLU A 185 39.19 -30.68 -15.43
C GLU A 185 37.96 -31.60 -15.28
N ILE A 186 37.20 -31.70 -16.35
CA ILE A 186 36.08 -32.64 -16.42
C ILE A 186 36.70 -34.04 -16.53
N GLN A 187 36.69 -34.79 -15.43
CA GLN A 187 36.90 -36.21 -15.48
C GLN A 187 35.70 -36.84 -16.19
N GLU A 188 35.93 -37.41 -17.38
CA GLU A 188 34.94 -38.21 -18.08
C GLU A 188 34.63 -39.44 -17.24
N PHE A 189 33.44 -39.50 -16.67
CA PHE A 189 32.92 -40.72 -16.06
C PHE A 189 32.22 -41.53 -17.14
N ASP A 190 32.84 -42.66 -17.51
CA ASP A 190 32.22 -43.66 -18.38
C ASP A 190 31.06 -44.35 -17.64
N PHE A 191 29.85 -43.95 -17.97
CA PHE A 191 28.64 -44.65 -17.56
C PHE A 191 28.30 -45.73 -18.58
N THR A 192 28.81 -46.97 -18.38
CA THR A 192 28.27 -48.13 -19.06
C THR A 192 26.97 -48.55 -18.41
N TYR A 193 25.85 -48.16 -19.04
CA TYR A 193 24.54 -48.66 -18.65
C TYR A 193 24.35 -50.08 -19.18
N GLU A 194 24.37 -51.06 -18.29
CA GLU A 194 23.76 -52.38 -18.57
C GLU A 194 22.25 -52.23 -18.58
N ARG A 195 21.65 -52.55 -19.70
CA ARG A 195 20.20 -52.43 -19.95
C ARG A 195 19.56 -53.70 -19.38
N GLU A 196 18.97 -53.64 -18.18
CA GLU A 196 18.06 -54.66 -17.71
C GLU A 196 16.71 -54.58 -18.41
N GLU A 197 16.21 -55.76 -18.86
CA GLU A 197 14.97 -55.92 -19.62
C GLU A 197 13.71 -55.67 -18.74
N PRO A 198 12.56 -55.25 -19.33
CA PRO A 198 11.39 -54.84 -18.57
C PRO A 198 10.62 -56.03 -18.00
N VAL A 199 10.43 -56.01 -16.70
CA VAL A 199 9.52 -56.93 -16.00
C VAL A 199 8.07 -56.55 -16.25
N LYS A 200 7.28 -57.58 -16.63
CA LYS A 200 5.86 -57.51 -16.98
C LYS A 200 5.01 -57.05 -15.80
N LYS A 201 3.95 -56.34 -16.19
CA LYS A 201 2.82 -55.84 -15.45
C LYS A 201 2.21 -56.84 -14.44
N LEU A 202 1.90 -56.37 -13.23
CA LEU A 202 0.74 -56.84 -12.47
C LEU A 202 -0.14 -55.62 -12.17
N HIS A 203 -1.39 -55.72 -12.59
CA HIS A 203 -2.50 -54.90 -12.13
C HIS A 203 -2.71 -55.19 -10.66
N ASP A 204 -2.95 -54.16 -9.88
CA ASP A 204 -4.03 -54.19 -8.88
C ASP A 204 -4.41 -52.76 -8.44
N ASP A 205 -5.70 -52.59 -8.40
CA ASP A 205 -6.45 -51.39 -8.04
C ASP A 205 -6.11 -50.95 -6.60
N ILE A 206 -5.76 -49.67 -6.43
CA ILE A 206 -6.09 -48.93 -5.21
C ILE A 206 -6.52 -47.50 -5.55
N ASN A 207 -7.82 -47.33 -5.44
CA ASN A 207 -8.52 -46.09 -5.38
C ASN A 207 -8.11 -45.35 -4.10
N ASP A 208 -7.43 -44.24 -4.20
CA ASP A 208 -7.31 -43.36 -3.05
C ASP A 208 -7.40 -41.90 -3.49
N SER A 209 -8.50 -41.34 -3.06
CA SER A 209 -8.95 -39.98 -3.25
C SER A 209 -8.07 -39.00 -2.48
N PHE A 210 -7.14 -38.35 -3.14
CA PHE A 210 -6.52 -37.16 -2.58
C PHE A 210 -7.40 -35.94 -2.84
N VAL A 211 -8.08 -35.52 -1.79
CA VAL A 211 -8.79 -34.25 -1.71
C VAL A 211 -7.76 -33.11 -1.70
N HIS A 212 -7.69 -32.35 -2.77
CA HIS A 212 -7.00 -31.08 -2.78
C HIS A 212 -7.77 -30.07 -1.87
N PRO A 213 -7.11 -29.34 -0.98
CA PRO A 213 -7.74 -28.25 -0.29
C PRO A 213 -8.10 -27.15 -1.30
N GLN A 214 -9.36 -26.90 -1.44
CA GLN A 214 -9.92 -25.85 -2.28
C GLN A 214 -9.43 -24.50 -1.79
N ASN A 215 -8.97 -23.70 -2.74
CA ASN A 215 -8.74 -22.28 -2.64
C ASN A 215 -9.91 -21.59 -1.95
N ASN A 216 -9.66 -20.97 -0.83
CA ASN A 216 -10.58 -20.06 -0.20
C ASN A 216 -10.68 -18.82 -1.10
N PRO A 217 -11.85 -18.45 -1.62
CA PRO A 217 -11.96 -17.25 -2.45
C PRO A 217 -11.72 -16.02 -1.58
N GLU A 218 -10.85 -15.13 -2.06
CA GLU A 218 -10.70 -13.79 -1.51
C GLU A 218 -12.06 -13.10 -1.41
N PRO A 219 -12.34 -12.33 -0.34
CA PRO A 219 -13.57 -11.56 -0.28
C PRO A 219 -13.56 -10.52 -1.41
N ILE A 220 -14.46 -10.69 -2.36
CA ILE A 220 -14.75 -9.71 -3.39
C ILE A 220 -15.37 -8.51 -2.68
N ILE A 221 -14.59 -7.45 -2.49
CA ILE A 221 -15.14 -6.16 -2.12
C ILE A 221 -15.68 -5.56 -3.42
N GLU A 222 -16.99 -5.70 -3.63
CA GLU A 222 -17.68 -5.02 -4.72
C GLU A 222 -17.46 -3.51 -4.58
N ASP A 223 -16.98 -2.89 -5.65
CA ASP A 223 -16.90 -1.45 -5.79
C ASP A 223 -18.31 -0.85 -5.71
N ILE A 224 -18.67 -0.29 -4.55
CA ILE A 224 -19.92 0.44 -4.39
C ILE A 224 -19.72 1.84 -4.96
N PRO A 225 -20.39 2.22 -6.05
CA PRO A 225 -20.28 3.55 -6.63
C PRO A 225 -20.84 4.58 -5.65
N LEU A 226 -20.09 5.64 -5.41
CA LEU A 226 -20.54 6.81 -4.64
C LEU A 226 -21.72 7.46 -5.36
N PRO A 227 -22.79 7.85 -4.65
CA PRO A 227 -23.90 8.58 -5.24
C PRO A 227 -23.41 9.95 -5.76
N ALA A 228 -23.79 10.26 -7.02
CA ALA A 228 -23.51 11.53 -7.66
C ALA A 228 -24.03 12.71 -6.81
N PRO A 229 -23.35 13.89 -6.84
CA PRO A 229 -23.80 15.08 -6.15
C PRO A 229 -25.19 15.49 -6.69
N LYS A 230 -26.17 15.61 -5.81
CA LYS A 230 -27.47 16.18 -6.18
C LYS A 230 -27.28 17.63 -6.56
N GLU A 231 -27.67 18.00 -7.77
CA GLU A 231 -27.78 19.39 -8.23
C GLU A 231 -28.73 20.15 -7.30
N ILE A 232 -28.22 21.20 -6.66
CA ILE A 232 -29.03 22.15 -5.91
C ILE A 232 -29.70 23.05 -6.95
N LYS A 233 -30.99 22.86 -7.17
CA LYS A 233 -31.81 23.79 -7.95
C LYS A 233 -31.76 25.14 -7.26
N LYS A 234 -31.23 26.15 -7.94
CA LYS A 234 -31.31 27.56 -7.54
C LYS A 234 -32.77 28.00 -7.65
N GLU A 235 -33.41 28.25 -6.52
CA GLU A 235 -34.70 28.95 -6.49
C GLU A 235 -34.49 30.38 -6.96
N LYS A 236 -35.36 30.82 -7.87
CA LYS A 236 -35.39 32.18 -8.37
C LYS A 236 -35.96 33.10 -7.30
N PRO A 237 -35.48 34.36 -7.12
CA PRO A 237 -36.08 35.30 -6.21
C PRO A 237 -37.45 35.72 -6.71
N VAL A 238 -38.42 35.67 -5.81
CA VAL A 238 -39.76 36.22 -6.01
C VAL A 238 -39.66 37.73 -5.78
N ILE A 239 -40.14 38.49 -6.76
CA ILE A 239 -40.29 39.99 -6.72
C ILE A 239 -41.43 40.33 -5.79
#